data_7175fbfe608823f1a565d3fad96650da
#
_entry.id   7175fbfe608823f1a565d3fad96650da
#
_cell.length_a   1.000
_cell.length_b   1.000
_cell.length_c   1.000
_cell.angle_alpha   90.00
_cell.angle_beta   90.00
_cell.angle_gamma   90.00
#
_symmetry.space_group_name_H-M   'P 1'
#
loop_
_entity.id
_entity.type
_entity.pdbx_description
1 polymer ?
#
loop_
_entity_poly.entity_id
_entity_poly.type
_entity_poly.pdbx_seq_one_letter_code
_entity_poly.pdbx_strand_id
1 'polypeptide(L)'
;MTGVQTCALPILQDKAEQYRAELLDQVAESDEELLEKYLESGELTEDEIRSGIRKLTINREAYPVLCGSAFKDKGVQPMLDAVVDYLPSPEDVPSIVGFDPKDESIEIDRKPTTDDPFSALVFKISTHPFYGKLVFVRVYSGAVTPGDTVLDSTKGKKERVGKIFQMHADKENPVDAAEAGNIYTFVGLKNITTGDTLCDEKAPISLESMTFPDPVIEVAVEPKTKADQEKMSIALAKLSDEDPTFQVKTDEESGQTLISGMGELQLDIIVDRMRREFKVECNVGNPQVAYRETIRKAVMNQEYTHKKQTGGSGQFAKVLMNFEPLNTEEGETYEFVNEVTGGHITKEFIPSIDAGVQEAMESGVLAGFPVVGVKATVTDGQVHDVDSSEMEIGRAHV
;
A
#
# COMPACT_ATOMS: atom_id res chain seq x y z
N MET A 1 -9.60 8.10 -43.79
CA MET A 1 -8.31 8.66 -44.33
C MET A 1 -8.61 9.95 -45.04
N THR A 2 -8.74 11.02 -44.29
CA THR A 2 -8.94 12.35 -44.84
C THR A 2 -7.61 12.92 -45.31
N GLY A 3 -7.48 13.11 -46.60
CA GLY A 3 -6.71 14.19 -47.19
C GLY A 3 -5.20 14.24 -47.08
N VAL A 4 -4.53 13.18 -46.67
CA VAL A 4 -3.12 13.09 -47.05
C VAL A 4 -3.10 12.42 -48.43
N GLN A 5 -3.03 13.20 -49.46
CA GLN A 5 -2.55 12.74 -50.75
C GLN A 5 -1.13 12.24 -50.57
N THR A 6 -1.01 11.04 -50.05
CA THR A 6 0.19 10.26 -50.24
C THR A 6 0.16 9.87 -51.69
N CYS A 7 1.02 10.51 -52.49
CA CYS A 7 1.45 9.95 -53.74
C CYS A 7 2.12 8.61 -53.39
N ALA A 8 1.33 7.54 -53.23
CA ALA A 8 1.86 6.20 -53.13
C ALA A 8 2.68 5.98 -54.38
N LEU A 9 3.96 5.67 -54.20
CA LEU A 9 4.77 5.27 -55.34
C LEU A 9 4.01 4.10 -56.01
N PRO A 10 3.90 4.07 -57.35
CA PRO A 10 3.16 2.99 -58.06
C PRO A 10 3.51 1.59 -57.59
N ILE A 11 4.74 1.37 -57.16
CA ILE A 11 5.26 0.11 -56.59
C ILE A 11 4.64 -0.31 -55.26
N LEU A 12 3.95 0.60 -54.54
CA LEU A 12 3.28 0.33 -53.29
C LEU A 12 1.75 0.33 -53.42
N GLN A 13 1.19 0.57 -54.59
CA GLN A 13 -0.25 0.67 -54.81
C GLN A 13 -0.93 -0.65 -54.51
N ASP A 14 -0.45 -1.77 -55.08
CA ASP A 14 -1.02 -3.10 -54.86
C ASP A 14 -1.06 -3.46 -53.37
N LYS A 15 0.00 -3.12 -52.61
CA LYS A 15 0.04 -3.37 -51.18
C LYS A 15 -0.95 -2.48 -50.42
N ALA A 16 -1.10 -1.21 -50.83
CA ALA A 16 -2.04 -0.30 -50.20
C ALA A 16 -3.49 -0.78 -50.40
N GLU A 17 -3.81 -1.28 -51.59
CA GLU A 17 -5.11 -1.85 -51.95
C GLU A 17 -5.36 -3.13 -51.15
N GLN A 18 -4.35 -4.02 -51.05
CA GLN A 18 -4.45 -5.24 -50.25
C GLN A 18 -4.75 -4.92 -48.77
N TYR A 19 -3.96 -4.07 -48.12
CA TYR A 19 -4.16 -3.70 -46.72
C TYR A 19 -5.47 -2.94 -46.48
N ARG A 20 -5.94 -2.19 -47.50
CA ARG A 20 -7.25 -1.54 -47.43
C ARG A 20 -8.38 -2.59 -47.44
N ALA A 21 -8.27 -3.61 -48.29
CA ALA A 21 -9.25 -4.68 -48.31
C ALA A 21 -9.27 -5.45 -46.98
N GLU A 22 -8.10 -5.82 -46.44
CA GLU A 22 -7.99 -6.45 -45.12
C GLU A 22 -8.63 -5.63 -44.00
N LEU A 23 -8.45 -4.28 -44.03
CA LEU A 23 -9.09 -3.38 -43.08
C LEU A 23 -10.63 -3.37 -43.22
N LEU A 24 -11.14 -3.35 -44.47
CA LEU A 24 -12.57 -3.34 -44.73
C LEU A 24 -13.21 -4.66 -44.29
N ASP A 25 -12.55 -5.80 -44.52
CA ASP A 25 -13.00 -7.11 -44.03
C ASP A 25 -13.14 -7.13 -42.52
N GLN A 26 -12.11 -6.65 -41.77
CA GLN A 26 -12.15 -6.57 -40.30
C GLN A 26 -13.22 -5.61 -39.79
N VAL A 27 -13.39 -4.47 -40.43
CA VAL A 27 -14.40 -3.48 -40.06
C VAL A 27 -15.81 -4.01 -40.32
N ALA A 28 -16.02 -4.68 -41.44
CA ALA A 28 -17.32 -5.27 -41.79
C ALA A 28 -17.74 -6.33 -40.76
N GLU A 29 -16.81 -7.16 -40.27
CA GLU A 29 -17.07 -8.17 -39.24
C GLU A 29 -17.50 -7.59 -37.87
N SER A 30 -17.28 -6.29 -37.65
CA SER A 30 -17.64 -5.65 -36.36
C SER A 30 -19.14 -5.49 -36.15
N ASP A 31 -19.95 -5.55 -37.22
CA ASP A 31 -21.39 -5.31 -37.19
C ASP A 31 -22.11 -6.05 -38.30
N GLU A 32 -23.27 -6.67 -37.99
CA GLU A 32 -24.03 -7.42 -38.95
C GLU A 32 -24.54 -6.57 -40.13
N GLU A 33 -24.94 -5.31 -39.87
CA GLU A 33 -25.41 -4.41 -40.91
C GLU A 33 -24.26 -3.95 -41.82
N LEU A 34 -23.08 -3.73 -41.27
CA LEU A 34 -21.89 -3.37 -42.05
C LEU A 34 -21.43 -4.58 -42.90
N LEU A 35 -21.52 -5.79 -42.36
CA LEU A 35 -21.17 -7.01 -43.09
C LEU A 35 -22.10 -7.24 -44.27
N GLU A 36 -23.42 -7.15 -44.06
CA GLU A 36 -24.41 -7.31 -45.11
C GLU A 36 -24.17 -6.29 -46.25
N LYS A 37 -24.00 -5.03 -45.91
CA LYS A 37 -23.72 -3.95 -46.87
C LYS A 37 -22.42 -4.17 -47.64
N TYR A 38 -21.37 -4.61 -46.95
CA TYR A 38 -20.07 -4.84 -47.58
C TYR A 38 -20.14 -6.05 -48.54
N LEU A 39 -20.88 -7.09 -48.18
CA LEU A 39 -21.11 -8.24 -49.06
C LEU A 39 -21.93 -7.88 -50.31
N GLU A 40 -22.88 -6.93 -50.19
CA GLU A 40 -23.69 -6.49 -51.33
C GLU A 40 -22.97 -5.52 -52.26
N SER A 41 -22.26 -4.52 -51.70
CA SER A 41 -21.70 -3.39 -52.43
C SER A 41 -20.17 -3.49 -52.68
N GLY A 42 -19.47 -4.28 -51.87
CA GLY A 42 -18.01 -4.33 -51.86
C GLY A 42 -17.29 -3.12 -51.32
N GLU A 43 -18.06 -2.13 -50.83
CA GLU A 43 -17.49 -0.86 -50.33
C GLU A 43 -18.22 -0.39 -49.07
N LEU A 44 -17.49 0.30 -48.18
CA LEU A 44 -18.00 1.03 -47.02
C LEU A 44 -17.63 2.51 -47.12
N THR A 45 -18.49 3.39 -46.65
CA THR A 45 -18.21 4.83 -46.55
C THR A 45 -17.17 5.10 -45.45
N GLU A 46 -16.51 6.28 -45.50
CA GLU A 46 -15.53 6.67 -44.48
C GLU A 46 -16.13 6.72 -43.07
N ASP A 47 -17.37 7.15 -42.92
CA ASP A 47 -18.04 7.23 -41.63
C ASP A 47 -18.37 5.83 -41.06
N GLU A 48 -18.74 4.89 -41.91
CA GLU A 48 -18.96 3.49 -41.53
C GLU A 48 -17.65 2.81 -41.11
N ILE A 49 -16.56 3.06 -41.86
CA ILE A 49 -15.24 2.57 -41.48
C ILE A 49 -14.82 3.11 -40.13
N ARG A 50 -15.01 4.41 -39.88
CA ARG A 50 -14.70 5.01 -38.58
C ARG A 50 -15.54 4.43 -37.45
N SER A 51 -16.86 4.28 -37.68
CA SER A 51 -17.78 3.67 -36.72
C SER A 51 -17.39 2.23 -36.37
N GLY A 52 -17.05 1.44 -37.36
CA GLY A 52 -16.61 0.06 -37.16
C GLY A 52 -15.27 -0.03 -36.42
N ILE A 53 -14.29 0.81 -36.78
CA ILE A 53 -13.01 0.87 -36.05
C ILE A 53 -13.24 1.29 -34.59
N ARG A 54 -14.13 2.27 -34.33
CA ARG A 54 -14.53 2.68 -32.96
C ARG A 54 -15.10 1.50 -32.20
N LYS A 55 -16.06 0.77 -32.76
CA LYS A 55 -16.70 -0.39 -32.15
C LYS A 55 -15.68 -1.47 -31.77
N LEU A 56 -14.78 -1.84 -32.69
CA LEU A 56 -13.70 -2.79 -32.45
C LEU A 56 -12.73 -2.29 -31.35
N THR A 57 -12.45 -0.98 -31.31
CA THR A 57 -11.55 -0.39 -30.31
C THR A 57 -12.19 -0.41 -28.92
N ILE A 58 -13.46 -0.04 -28.80
CA ILE A 58 -14.22 -0.02 -27.54
C ILE A 58 -14.34 -1.46 -26.99
N ASN A 59 -14.59 -2.45 -27.86
CA ASN A 59 -14.67 -3.86 -27.50
C ASN A 59 -13.29 -4.50 -27.21
N ARG A 60 -12.18 -3.79 -27.48
CA ARG A 60 -10.80 -4.27 -27.35
C ARG A 60 -10.45 -5.39 -28.34
N GLU A 61 -11.13 -5.46 -29.45
CA GLU A 61 -10.90 -6.42 -30.54
C GLU A 61 -9.84 -5.92 -31.53
N ALA A 62 -9.65 -4.60 -31.62
CA ALA A 62 -8.60 -3.98 -32.41
C ALA A 62 -7.98 -2.77 -31.75
N TYR A 63 -6.75 -2.46 -32.18
CA TYR A 63 -5.97 -1.30 -31.70
C TYR A 63 -5.56 -0.42 -32.89
N PRO A 64 -6.13 0.78 -33.04
CA PRO A 64 -5.75 1.69 -34.12
C PRO A 64 -4.28 2.13 -33.99
N VAL A 65 -3.50 1.96 -35.05
CA VAL A 65 -2.09 2.36 -35.11
C VAL A 65 -1.93 3.47 -36.15
N LEU A 66 -1.39 4.61 -35.72
CA LEU A 66 -1.16 5.78 -36.57
C LEU A 66 0.33 6.07 -36.70
N CYS A 67 0.75 6.56 -37.87
CA CYS A 67 2.10 6.98 -38.14
C CYS A 67 2.19 8.52 -38.22
N GLY A 68 3.26 9.06 -37.64
CA GLY A 68 3.48 10.51 -37.67
C GLY A 68 4.92 10.88 -37.38
N SER A 69 5.23 12.17 -37.52
CA SER A 69 6.49 12.77 -37.12
C SER A 69 6.20 14.08 -36.40
N ALA A 70 6.09 14.01 -35.06
CA ALA A 70 5.78 15.17 -34.24
C ALA A 70 6.80 16.30 -34.40
N PHE A 71 8.08 15.97 -34.49
CA PHE A 71 9.15 16.94 -34.72
C PHE A 71 9.00 17.71 -36.06
N LYS A 72 8.39 17.09 -37.08
CA LYS A 72 8.12 17.71 -38.38
C LYS A 72 6.68 18.22 -38.51
N ASP A 73 5.94 18.23 -37.41
CA ASP A 73 4.52 18.64 -37.35
C ASP A 73 3.63 17.91 -38.38
N LYS A 74 3.90 16.60 -38.57
CA LYS A 74 3.15 15.75 -39.49
C LYS A 74 2.39 14.66 -38.74
N GLY A 75 1.09 14.52 -39.05
CA GLY A 75 0.22 13.51 -38.48
C GLY A 75 -0.27 13.81 -37.06
N VAL A 76 -0.02 15.00 -36.51
CA VAL A 76 -0.45 15.38 -35.14
C VAL A 76 -1.96 15.57 -35.12
N GLN A 77 -2.55 16.33 -36.04
CA GLN A 77 -4.00 16.52 -36.11
C GLN A 77 -4.73 15.20 -36.35
N PRO A 78 -4.38 14.35 -37.33
CA PRO A 78 -5.02 13.05 -37.50
C PRO A 78 -4.92 12.15 -36.29
N MET A 79 -3.85 12.24 -35.47
CA MET A 79 -3.76 11.51 -34.22
C MET A 79 -4.75 12.04 -33.17
N LEU A 80 -4.91 13.37 -33.07
CA LEU A 80 -5.87 13.97 -32.16
C LEU A 80 -7.30 13.67 -32.59
N ASP A 81 -7.59 13.71 -33.90
CA ASP A 81 -8.89 13.30 -34.45
C ASP A 81 -9.18 11.84 -34.12
N ALA A 82 -8.19 10.95 -34.28
CA ALA A 82 -8.33 9.53 -33.94
C ALA A 82 -8.57 9.26 -32.44
N VAL A 83 -8.04 10.11 -31.54
CA VAL A 83 -8.36 10.04 -30.11
C VAL A 83 -9.85 10.31 -29.88
N VAL A 84 -10.41 11.31 -30.56
CA VAL A 84 -11.84 11.64 -30.47
C VAL A 84 -12.70 10.58 -31.13
N ASP A 85 -12.29 10.12 -32.33
CA ASP A 85 -13.05 9.19 -33.14
C ASP A 85 -13.09 7.77 -32.55
N TYR A 86 -12.01 7.28 -31.94
CA TYR A 86 -11.86 5.85 -31.61
C TYR A 86 -11.78 5.53 -30.12
N LEU A 87 -11.32 6.46 -29.24
CA LEU A 87 -11.24 6.15 -27.83
C LEU A 87 -12.61 6.28 -27.14
N PRO A 88 -12.91 5.40 -26.15
CA PRO A 88 -14.17 5.45 -25.44
C PRO A 88 -14.28 6.69 -24.54
N SER A 89 -15.44 7.31 -24.55
CA SER A 89 -15.85 8.28 -23.52
C SER A 89 -16.35 7.54 -22.27
N PRO A 90 -16.53 8.22 -21.13
CA PRO A 90 -17.15 7.61 -19.95
C PRO A 90 -18.55 7.02 -20.22
N GLU A 91 -19.28 7.53 -21.22
CA GLU A 91 -20.62 7.05 -21.61
C GLU A 91 -20.57 5.79 -22.47
N ASP A 92 -19.46 5.54 -23.16
CA ASP A 92 -19.28 4.36 -24.03
C ASP A 92 -18.90 3.09 -23.24
N VAL A 93 -18.48 3.23 -21.98
CA VAL A 93 -18.08 2.10 -21.14
C VAL A 93 -19.23 1.66 -20.24
N PRO A 94 -19.31 0.36 -19.89
CA PRO A 94 -20.28 -0.11 -18.92
C PRO A 94 -20.21 0.69 -17.62
N SER A 95 -21.37 0.77 -16.94
CA SER A 95 -21.45 1.31 -15.59
C SER A 95 -20.44 0.64 -14.68
N ILE A 96 -19.91 1.38 -13.70
CA ILE A 96 -18.98 0.80 -12.74
C ILE A 96 -19.73 -0.05 -11.73
N VAL A 97 -19.24 -1.26 -11.52
CA VAL A 97 -19.72 -2.17 -10.48
C VAL A 97 -18.82 -2.03 -9.26
N GLY A 98 -19.41 -1.81 -8.11
CA GLY A 98 -18.77 -1.85 -6.81
C GLY A 98 -19.55 -2.76 -5.87
N PHE A 99 -19.16 -2.80 -4.61
CA PHE A 99 -19.73 -3.68 -3.60
C PHE A 99 -20.27 -2.90 -2.41
N ASP A 100 -21.20 -3.48 -1.69
CA ASP A 100 -21.62 -2.91 -0.40
C ASP A 100 -20.43 -2.98 0.59
N PRO A 101 -20.05 -1.88 1.23
CA PRO A 101 -18.92 -1.87 2.16
C PRO A 101 -19.07 -2.80 3.38
N LYS A 102 -20.30 -3.28 3.65
CA LYS A 102 -20.60 -4.19 4.76
C LYS A 102 -20.75 -5.64 4.31
N ASP A 103 -21.04 -5.86 3.04
CA ASP A 103 -21.27 -7.20 2.48
C ASP A 103 -20.77 -7.21 1.02
N GLU A 104 -19.54 -7.65 0.83
CA GLU A 104 -18.90 -7.73 -0.50
C GLU A 104 -19.58 -8.70 -1.47
N SER A 105 -20.57 -9.49 -1.03
CA SER A 105 -21.37 -10.33 -1.92
C SER A 105 -22.45 -9.56 -2.68
N ILE A 106 -22.74 -8.32 -2.27
CA ILE A 106 -23.75 -7.46 -2.88
C ILE A 106 -23.09 -6.50 -3.85
N GLU A 107 -23.32 -6.73 -5.14
CA GLU A 107 -22.87 -5.84 -6.20
C GLU A 107 -23.80 -4.62 -6.32
N ILE A 108 -23.22 -3.46 -6.51
CA ILE A 108 -23.90 -2.18 -6.68
C ILE A 108 -23.41 -1.55 -7.98
N ASP A 109 -24.33 -1.26 -8.88
CA ASP A 109 -24.06 -0.61 -10.14
C ASP A 109 -24.18 0.92 -10.03
N ARG A 110 -23.29 1.67 -10.71
CA ARG A 110 -23.29 3.14 -10.78
C ARG A 110 -23.11 3.59 -12.22
N LYS A 111 -24.05 4.38 -12.71
CA LYS A 111 -23.97 4.96 -14.05
C LYS A 111 -23.10 6.21 -14.05
N PRO A 112 -22.37 6.49 -15.13
CA PRO A 112 -21.51 7.67 -15.24
C PRO A 112 -22.33 8.95 -15.50
N THR A 113 -23.36 9.19 -14.69
CA THR A 113 -24.26 10.35 -14.77
C THR A 113 -24.21 11.17 -13.48
N THR A 114 -24.56 12.44 -13.56
CA THR A 114 -24.65 13.34 -12.41
C THR A 114 -25.86 13.06 -11.51
N ASP A 115 -26.84 12.33 -12.00
CA ASP A 115 -28.09 12.01 -11.28
C ASP A 115 -27.91 10.82 -10.32
N ASP A 116 -26.92 9.98 -10.57
CA ASP A 116 -26.59 8.86 -9.69
C ASP A 116 -25.89 9.33 -8.40
N PRO A 117 -25.95 8.57 -7.31
CA PRO A 117 -25.22 8.91 -6.10
C PRO A 117 -23.72 9.03 -6.36
N PHE A 118 -23.06 9.99 -5.69
CA PHE A 118 -21.64 10.26 -5.87
C PHE A 118 -20.79 9.03 -5.53
N SER A 119 -19.87 8.71 -6.43
CA SER A 119 -18.78 7.75 -6.18
C SER A 119 -17.50 8.14 -6.94
N ALA A 120 -16.38 8.01 -6.27
CA ALA A 120 -15.06 8.34 -6.81
C ALA A 120 -13.96 7.46 -6.20
N LEU A 121 -12.94 7.16 -6.97
CA LEU A 121 -11.76 6.42 -6.54
C LEU A 121 -10.58 7.38 -6.40
N VAL A 122 -9.92 7.32 -5.26
CA VAL A 122 -8.64 8.02 -5.01
C VAL A 122 -7.53 7.20 -5.63
N PHE A 123 -6.93 7.68 -6.71
CA PHE A 123 -5.89 6.92 -7.41
C PHE A 123 -4.48 7.48 -7.24
N LYS A 124 -4.35 8.70 -6.71
CA LYS A 124 -3.06 9.35 -6.45
C LYS A 124 -3.17 10.38 -5.34
N ILE A 125 -2.13 10.48 -4.53
CA ILE A 125 -1.93 11.58 -3.57
C ILE A 125 -0.62 12.29 -3.92
N SER A 126 -0.59 13.59 -3.75
CA SER A 126 0.60 14.41 -3.89
C SER A 126 0.63 15.48 -2.81
N THR A 127 1.81 15.94 -2.46
CA THR A 127 1.97 17.00 -1.45
C THR A 127 2.22 18.34 -2.10
N HIS A 128 1.42 19.34 -1.73
CA HIS A 128 1.58 20.71 -2.21
C HIS A 128 2.04 21.65 -1.07
N PRO A 129 2.98 22.58 -1.33
CA PRO A 129 3.53 23.45 -0.28
C PRO A 129 2.48 24.29 0.46
N PHE A 130 1.42 24.75 -0.22
CA PHE A 130 0.39 25.63 0.33
C PHE A 130 -0.90 24.90 0.72
N TYR A 131 -1.32 23.90 -0.05
CA TYR A 131 -2.58 23.19 0.17
C TYR A 131 -2.42 21.92 1.02
N GLY A 132 -1.20 21.50 1.28
CA GLY A 132 -0.92 20.23 1.93
C GLY A 132 -1.19 19.04 1.02
N LYS A 133 -2.10 18.17 1.41
CA LYS A 133 -2.44 16.96 0.64
C LYS A 133 -3.36 17.31 -0.54
N LEU A 134 -2.93 16.98 -1.75
CA LEU A 134 -3.72 17.00 -2.99
C LEU A 134 -4.18 15.57 -3.28
N VAL A 135 -5.47 15.34 -3.27
CA VAL A 135 -6.08 14.02 -3.48
C VAL A 135 -6.68 13.96 -4.88
N PHE A 136 -6.05 13.20 -5.77
CA PHE A 136 -6.54 13.01 -7.13
C PHE A 136 -7.58 11.90 -7.17
N VAL A 137 -8.76 12.24 -7.69
CA VAL A 137 -9.91 11.35 -7.75
C VAL A 137 -10.44 11.21 -9.16
N ARG A 138 -10.84 9.99 -9.54
CA ARG A 138 -11.68 9.73 -10.69
C ARG A 138 -13.11 9.65 -10.20
N VAL A 139 -13.96 10.57 -10.67
CA VAL A 139 -15.40 10.55 -10.36
C VAL A 139 -16.09 9.61 -11.35
N TYR A 140 -16.75 8.57 -10.83
CA TYR A 140 -17.44 7.57 -11.64
C TYR A 140 -18.95 7.86 -11.75
N SER A 141 -19.55 8.40 -10.71
CA SER A 141 -20.98 8.75 -10.71
C SER A 141 -21.25 9.97 -9.84
N GLY A 142 -22.36 10.63 -10.09
CA GLY A 142 -22.83 11.75 -9.31
C GLY A 142 -22.01 13.02 -9.46
N ALA A 143 -22.22 13.94 -8.54
CA ALA A 143 -21.49 15.20 -8.44
C ALA A 143 -21.27 15.58 -6.97
N VAL A 144 -20.22 16.35 -6.70
CA VAL A 144 -19.90 16.89 -5.37
C VAL A 144 -19.39 18.33 -5.51
N THR A 145 -19.74 19.18 -4.53
CA THR A 145 -19.33 20.59 -4.49
C THR A 145 -18.39 20.89 -3.32
N PRO A 146 -17.60 21.97 -3.39
CA PRO A 146 -16.79 22.40 -2.26
C PRO A 146 -17.64 22.67 -1.01
N GLY A 147 -17.29 22.05 0.10
CA GLY A 147 -18.03 22.14 1.36
C GLY A 147 -18.86 20.92 1.70
N ASP A 148 -19.14 20.06 0.72
CA ASP A 148 -19.87 18.81 0.92
C ASP A 148 -19.07 17.81 1.77
N THR A 149 -19.83 16.93 2.40
CA THR A 149 -19.27 15.82 3.17
C THR A 149 -19.45 14.53 2.38
N VAL A 150 -18.37 13.79 2.19
CA VAL A 150 -18.33 12.48 1.53
C VAL A 150 -17.95 11.41 2.55
N LEU A 151 -18.35 10.18 2.30
CA LEU A 151 -17.94 9.01 3.07
C LEU A 151 -16.74 8.37 2.38
N ASP A 152 -15.66 8.19 3.12
CA ASP A 152 -14.62 7.23 2.79
C ASP A 152 -15.14 5.84 3.21
N SER A 153 -15.60 5.05 2.25
CA SER A 153 -16.21 3.74 2.51
C SER A 153 -15.18 2.69 2.92
N THR A 154 -13.94 2.85 2.48
CA THR A 154 -12.82 1.94 2.83
C THR A 154 -12.50 2.01 4.32
N LYS A 155 -12.52 3.19 4.92
CA LYS A 155 -12.20 3.42 6.34
C LYS A 155 -13.42 3.69 7.21
N GLY A 156 -14.61 3.84 6.62
CA GLY A 156 -15.84 4.19 7.33
C GLY A 156 -15.83 5.59 7.94
N LYS A 157 -15.05 6.54 7.39
CA LYS A 157 -14.90 7.89 7.93
C LYS A 157 -15.49 8.95 7.01
N LYS A 158 -16.04 10.00 7.62
CA LYS A 158 -16.55 11.15 6.89
C LYS A 158 -15.44 12.17 6.68
N GLU A 159 -15.33 12.66 5.46
CA GLU A 159 -14.37 13.67 5.05
C GLU A 159 -15.09 14.86 4.42
N ARG A 160 -14.59 16.07 4.64
CA ARG A 160 -15.15 17.28 4.06
C ARG A 160 -14.31 17.76 2.91
N VAL A 161 -14.91 17.88 1.74
CA VAL A 161 -14.26 18.43 0.55
C VAL A 161 -14.09 19.94 0.72
N GLY A 162 -12.84 20.42 0.79
CA GLY A 162 -12.54 21.84 0.96
C GLY A 162 -12.62 22.60 -0.36
N LYS A 163 -11.66 22.36 -1.25
CA LYS A 163 -11.60 22.94 -2.59
C LYS A 163 -11.52 21.83 -3.63
N ILE A 164 -11.99 22.12 -4.83
CA ILE A 164 -11.91 21.23 -5.97
C ILE A 164 -11.15 21.95 -7.09
N PHE A 165 -10.16 21.25 -7.65
CA PHE A 165 -9.39 21.74 -8.79
C PHE A 165 -9.45 20.76 -9.95
N GLN A 166 -9.46 21.28 -11.16
CA GLN A 166 -9.07 20.55 -12.35
C GLN A 166 -7.63 20.93 -12.66
N MET A 167 -6.73 19.96 -12.49
CA MET A 167 -5.31 20.19 -12.70
C MET A 167 -4.97 20.19 -14.19
N HIS A 168 -4.15 21.14 -14.59
CA HIS A 168 -3.60 21.23 -15.92
C HIS A 168 -2.08 21.42 -15.81
N ALA A 169 -1.36 20.33 -15.79
CA ALA A 169 0.04 20.25 -15.39
C ALA A 169 0.22 20.77 -13.94
N ASP A 170 0.91 21.89 -13.77
CA ASP A 170 1.14 22.58 -12.50
C ASP A 170 0.09 23.68 -12.18
N LYS A 171 -0.87 23.90 -13.09
CA LYS A 171 -1.92 24.91 -12.91
C LYS A 171 -3.14 24.31 -12.24
N GLU A 172 -3.57 24.97 -11.19
CA GLU A 172 -4.76 24.64 -10.40
C GLU A 172 -5.94 25.47 -10.90
N ASN A 173 -6.84 24.88 -11.66
CA ASN A 173 -8.05 25.56 -12.10
C ASN A 173 -9.18 25.22 -11.13
N PRO A 174 -9.66 26.18 -10.30
CA PRO A 174 -10.77 25.92 -9.39
C PRO A 174 -12.04 25.67 -10.18
N VAL A 175 -12.82 24.71 -9.69
CA VAL A 175 -14.14 24.38 -10.26
C VAL A 175 -15.19 24.36 -9.15
N ASP A 176 -16.44 24.66 -9.52
CA ASP A 176 -17.56 24.74 -8.59
C ASP A 176 -18.17 23.36 -8.28
N ALA A 177 -17.93 22.37 -9.11
CA ALA A 177 -18.38 21.00 -8.90
C ALA A 177 -17.40 20.00 -9.53
N ALA A 178 -17.31 18.80 -8.95
CA ALA A 178 -16.71 17.63 -9.57
C ALA A 178 -17.82 16.68 -10.01
N GLU A 179 -17.86 16.38 -11.30
CA GLU A 179 -18.91 15.61 -11.95
C GLU A 179 -18.40 14.29 -12.50
N ALA A 180 -19.30 13.33 -12.66
CA ALA A 180 -19.03 12.03 -13.23
C ALA A 180 -18.25 12.11 -14.56
N GLY A 181 -17.33 11.15 -14.76
CA GLY A 181 -16.57 11.02 -15.99
C GLY A 181 -15.24 11.76 -16.02
N ASN A 182 -14.95 12.62 -15.06
CA ASN A 182 -13.75 13.45 -15.03
C ASN A 182 -12.79 13.10 -13.88
N ILE A 183 -11.57 13.65 -13.96
CA ILE A 183 -10.56 13.59 -12.92
C ILE A 183 -10.43 14.96 -12.27
N TYR A 184 -10.50 14.97 -10.95
CA TYR A 184 -10.35 16.19 -10.14
C TYR A 184 -9.32 16.00 -9.02
N THR A 185 -8.96 17.12 -8.41
CA THR A 185 -8.10 17.14 -7.23
C THR A 185 -8.86 17.78 -6.08
N PHE A 186 -9.01 17.03 -5.00
CA PHE A 186 -9.67 17.48 -3.78
C PHE A 186 -8.64 17.94 -2.76
N VAL A 187 -8.96 19.01 -2.06
CA VAL A 187 -8.16 19.59 -0.98
C VAL A 187 -8.98 19.62 0.30
N GLY A 188 -8.34 19.40 1.43
CA GLY A 188 -8.98 19.45 2.75
C GLY A 188 -9.30 18.08 3.35
N LEU A 189 -9.19 17.01 2.57
CA LEU A 189 -9.30 15.63 3.05
C LEU A 189 -8.07 15.27 3.89
N LYS A 190 -8.28 14.64 5.06
CA LYS A 190 -7.19 14.42 6.03
C LYS A 190 -6.70 12.97 6.07
N ASN A 191 -7.62 12.03 6.17
CA ASN A 191 -7.32 10.62 6.44
C ASN A 191 -7.38 9.74 5.20
N ILE A 192 -7.24 10.31 4.02
CA ILE A 192 -7.34 9.61 2.74
C ILE A 192 -6.00 9.04 2.32
N THR A 193 -6.03 7.83 1.77
CA THR A 193 -4.91 7.14 1.14
C THR A 193 -5.25 6.74 -0.30
N THR A 194 -4.22 6.46 -1.09
CA THR A 194 -4.41 5.95 -2.45
C THR A 194 -5.12 4.59 -2.41
N GLY A 195 -6.17 4.43 -3.23
CA GLY A 195 -7.04 3.25 -3.24
C GLY A 195 -8.35 3.43 -2.47
N ASP A 196 -8.51 4.49 -1.69
CA ASP A 196 -9.76 4.75 -0.96
C ASP A 196 -10.91 5.10 -1.91
N THR A 197 -12.11 4.66 -1.56
CA THR A 197 -13.35 5.03 -2.26
C THR A 197 -14.08 6.13 -1.50
N LEU A 198 -14.38 7.21 -2.20
CA LEU A 198 -15.23 8.31 -1.70
C LEU A 198 -16.64 8.18 -2.29
N CYS A 199 -17.67 8.22 -1.46
CA CYS A 199 -19.05 8.07 -1.92
C CYS A 199 -20.05 8.92 -1.12
N ASP A 200 -21.31 8.93 -1.60
CA ASP A 200 -22.42 9.50 -0.84
C ASP A 200 -22.69 8.66 0.42
N GLU A 201 -22.85 9.33 1.56
CA GLU A 201 -23.13 8.69 2.84
C GLU A 201 -24.45 7.87 2.82
N LYS A 202 -25.45 8.32 2.05
CA LYS A 202 -26.75 7.67 1.98
C LYS A 202 -26.80 6.47 1.04
N ALA A 203 -25.82 6.37 0.16
CA ALA A 203 -25.69 5.30 -0.82
C ALA A 203 -24.24 4.80 -0.87
N PRO A 204 -23.75 4.18 0.21
CA PRO A 204 -22.36 3.75 0.28
C PRO A 204 -22.05 2.68 -0.77
N ILE A 205 -20.85 2.75 -1.32
CA ILE A 205 -20.29 1.79 -2.26
C ILE A 205 -18.78 1.69 -2.02
N SER A 206 -18.23 0.52 -2.17
CA SER A 206 -16.79 0.27 -2.28
C SER A 206 -16.47 -0.07 -3.73
N LEU A 207 -15.62 0.72 -4.36
CA LEU A 207 -15.10 0.42 -5.69
C LEU A 207 -13.95 -0.59 -5.57
N GLU A 208 -13.47 -1.09 -6.70
CA GLU A 208 -12.35 -2.02 -6.73
C GLU A 208 -11.14 -1.46 -5.94
N SER A 209 -10.66 -2.22 -4.97
CA SER A 209 -9.50 -1.84 -4.17
C SER A 209 -8.22 -2.08 -4.97
N MET A 210 -7.33 -1.09 -5.00
CA MET A 210 -6.00 -1.25 -5.56
C MET A 210 -5.14 -2.08 -4.60
N THR A 211 -4.60 -3.19 -5.09
CA THR A 211 -3.63 -4.00 -4.35
C THR A 211 -2.22 -3.55 -4.73
N PHE A 212 -1.42 -3.20 -3.73
CA PHE A 212 -0.03 -2.81 -3.92
C PHE A 212 0.87 -3.96 -3.49
N PRO A 213 1.95 -4.26 -4.25
CA PRO A 213 2.90 -5.28 -3.86
C PRO A 213 3.68 -4.86 -2.61
N ASP A 214 4.07 -5.83 -1.80
CA ASP A 214 4.90 -5.59 -0.64
C ASP A 214 6.33 -5.18 -1.06
N PRO A 215 6.97 -4.28 -0.28
CA PRO A 215 8.34 -3.88 -0.53
C PRO A 215 9.30 -5.07 -0.50
N VAL A 216 10.32 -5.05 -1.38
CA VAL A 216 11.30 -6.14 -1.54
C VAL A 216 12.69 -5.82 -1.03
N ILE A 217 13.01 -4.54 -0.83
CA ILE A 217 14.31 -4.11 -0.29
C ILE A 217 14.12 -3.09 0.81
N GLU A 218 15.10 -3.01 1.70
CA GLU A 218 15.09 -2.15 2.87
C GLU A 218 16.47 -1.52 3.07
N VAL A 219 16.48 -0.23 3.46
CA VAL A 219 17.69 0.50 3.85
C VAL A 219 17.44 1.31 5.12
N ALA A 220 18.49 1.51 5.91
CA ALA A 220 18.44 2.37 7.08
C ALA A 220 18.74 3.81 6.69
N VAL A 221 17.97 4.75 7.24
CA VAL A 221 18.19 6.19 7.08
C VAL A 221 18.39 6.85 8.43
N GLU A 222 19.48 7.62 8.54
CA GLU A 222 19.84 8.29 9.78
C GLU A 222 20.02 9.79 9.54
N PRO A 223 19.32 10.66 10.31
CA PRO A 223 19.48 12.10 10.17
C PRO A 223 20.87 12.53 10.62
N LYS A 224 21.51 13.47 9.91
CA LYS A 224 22.83 13.97 10.29
C LYS A 224 22.80 14.84 11.54
N THR A 225 21.69 15.50 11.81
CA THR A 225 21.50 16.39 12.98
C THR A 225 20.14 16.14 13.64
N LYS A 226 20.00 16.59 14.91
CA LYS A 226 18.71 16.55 15.60
C LYS A 226 17.62 17.38 14.90
N ALA A 227 17.99 18.50 14.26
CA ALA A 227 17.05 19.31 13.48
C ALA A 227 16.57 18.58 12.22
N ASP A 228 17.40 17.73 11.65
CA ASP A 228 17.01 16.90 10.48
C ASP A 228 16.10 15.75 10.87
N GLN A 229 16.13 15.29 12.12
CA GLN A 229 15.27 14.21 12.60
C GLN A 229 13.76 14.56 12.51
N GLU A 230 13.38 15.74 12.99
CA GLU A 230 11.97 16.18 12.89
C GLU A 230 11.54 16.37 11.43
N LYS A 231 12.40 17.02 10.64
CA LYS A 231 12.14 17.20 9.20
C LYS A 231 12.04 15.86 8.47
N MET A 232 12.90 14.90 8.80
CA MET A 232 12.91 13.56 8.21
C MET A 232 11.61 12.83 8.51
N SER A 233 11.12 12.85 9.74
CA SER A 233 9.85 12.21 10.09
C SER A 233 8.68 12.80 9.31
N ILE A 234 8.63 14.14 9.17
CA ILE A 234 7.60 14.81 8.37
C ILE A 234 7.73 14.47 6.87
N ALA A 235 8.95 14.45 6.35
CA ALA A 235 9.21 14.13 4.94
C ALA A 235 8.82 12.70 4.62
N LEU A 236 9.24 11.74 5.45
CA LEU A 236 8.93 10.33 5.27
C LEU A 236 7.43 10.04 5.35
N ALA A 237 6.72 10.66 6.31
CA ALA A 237 5.27 10.53 6.41
C ALA A 237 4.56 11.03 5.14
N LYS A 238 4.98 12.18 4.58
CA LYS A 238 4.41 12.73 3.34
C LYS A 238 4.73 11.85 2.13
N LEU A 239 5.95 11.34 2.02
CA LEU A 239 6.36 10.48 0.92
C LEU A 239 5.66 9.11 0.96
N SER A 240 5.42 8.57 2.16
CA SER A 240 4.62 7.36 2.35
C SER A 240 3.13 7.58 2.03
N ASP A 241 2.59 8.76 2.28
CA ASP A 241 1.23 9.13 1.84
C ASP A 241 1.10 9.17 0.30
N GLU A 242 2.17 9.56 -0.41
CA GLU A 242 2.19 9.68 -1.87
C GLU A 242 2.36 8.32 -2.58
N ASP A 243 3.16 7.43 -1.99
CA ASP A 243 3.52 6.13 -2.60
C ASP A 243 3.18 4.98 -1.65
N PRO A 244 2.11 4.23 -1.90
CA PRO A 244 1.68 3.11 -1.06
C PRO A 244 2.64 1.91 -1.07
N THR A 245 3.57 1.83 -2.04
CA THR A 245 4.60 0.79 -2.09
C THR A 245 5.83 1.15 -1.25
N PHE A 246 5.89 2.38 -0.74
CA PHE A 246 6.94 2.88 0.12
C PHE A 246 6.50 2.81 1.58
N GLN A 247 7.24 2.08 2.39
CA GLN A 247 6.95 1.90 3.81
C GLN A 247 8.07 2.45 4.68
N VAL A 248 7.70 2.92 5.85
CA VAL A 248 8.62 3.46 6.85
C VAL A 248 8.33 2.78 8.17
N LYS A 249 9.34 2.20 8.79
CA LYS A 249 9.23 1.64 10.15
C LYS A 249 10.45 2.04 10.98
N THR A 250 10.26 2.09 12.28
CA THR A 250 11.37 2.16 13.23
C THR A 250 11.63 0.76 13.73
N ASP A 251 12.87 0.29 13.59
CA ASP A 251 13.28 -0.97 14.16
C ASP A 251 13.39 -0.81 15.68
N GLU A 252 12.64 -1.60 16.42
CA GLU A 252 12.56 -1.49 17.88
C GLU A 252 13.87 -1.86 18.59
N GLU A 253 14.68 -2.67 17.97
CA GLU A 253 15.92 -3.16 18.55
C GLU A 253 17.12 -2.25 18.30
N SER A 254 17.32 -1.85 17.06
CA SER A 254 18.43 -0.96 16.68
C SER A 254 18.07 0.53 16.86
N GLY A 255 16.76 0.86 16.97
CA GLY A 255 16.27 2.24 16.97
C GLY A 255 16.41 2.94 15.62
N GLN A 256 16.83 2.23 14.57
CA GLN A 256 17.02 2.80 13.24
C GLN A 256 15.68 3.05 12.54
N THR A 257 15.62 4.12 11.77
CA THR A 257 14.52 4.32 10.82
C THR A 257 14.82 3.56 9.54
N LEU A 258 13.98 2.60 9.21
CA LEU A 258 14.09 1.78 8.02
C LEU A 258 13.07 2.26 6.99
N ILE A 259 13.51 2.36 5.74
CA ILE A 259 12.66 2.65 4.60
C ILE A 259 12.70 1.47 3.65
N SER A 260 11.52 1.02 3.23
CA SER A 260 11.37 -0.15 2.37
C SER A 260 10.67 0.23 1.08
N GLY A 261 11.05 -0.39 -0.02
CA GLY A 261 10.49 -0.11 -1.35
C GLY A 261 10.69 -1.25 -2.34
N MET A 262 10.23 -1.02 -3.57
CA MET A 262 10.24 -2.00 -4.66
C MET A 262 11.62 -2.17 -5.32
N GLY A 263 12.57 -1.26 -5.07
CA GLY A 263 13.91 -1.33 -5.65
C GLY A 263 14.80 -0.17 -5.24
N GLU A 264 16.11 -0.33 -5.46
CA GLU A 264 17.13 0.68 -5.12
C GLU A 264 16.83 2.05 -5.73
N LEU A 265 16.40 2.08 -7.00
CA LEU A 265 16.10 3.34 -7.68
C LEU A 265 14.97 4.12 -7.00
N GLN A 266 13.93 3.42 -6.51
CA GLN A 266 12.84 4.07 -5.78
C GLN A 266 13.35 4.71 -4.49
N LEU A 267 14.14 3.96 -3.71
CA LEU A 267 14.69 4.45 -2.45
C LEU A 267 15.68 5.59 -2.66
N ASP A 268 16.51 5.52 -3.68
CA ASP A 268 17.43 6.62 -4.08
C ASP A 268 16.66 7.90 -4.44
N ILE A 269 15.57 7.78 -5.21
CA ILE A 269 14.71 8.91 -5.57
C ILE A 269 14.06 9.50 -4.31
N ILE A 270 13.60 8.68 -3.38
CA ILE A 270 12.99 9.14 -2.12
C ILE A 270 14.02 9.90 -1.27
N VAL A 271 15.23 9.37 -1.14
CA VAL A 271 16.33 10.05 -0.43
C VAL A 271 16.69 11.38 -1.11
N ASP A 272 16.76 11.40 -2.42
CA ASP A 272 17.02 12.62 -3.19
C ASP A 272 15.88 13.66 -3.04
N ARG A 273 14.62 13.21 -3.03
CA ARG A 273 13.46 14.07 -2.74
C ARG A 273 13.51 14.63 -1.31
N MET A 274 13.86 13.82 -0.31
CA MET A 274 14.05 14.30 1.06
C MET A 274 15.06 15.44 1.11
N ARG A 275 16.18 15.31 0.39
CA ARG A 275 17.21 16.34 0.33
C ARG A 275 16.74 17.59 -0.42
N ARG A 276 16.17 17.43 -1.62
CA ARG A 276 15.82 18.56 -2.50
C ARG A 276 14.57 19.30 -2.05
N GLU A 277 13.50 18.57 -1.71
CA GLU A 277 12.19 19.15 -1.40
C GLU A 277 12.06 19.53 0.06
N PHE A 278 12.52 18.66 0.97
CA PHE A 278 12.35 18.83 2.41
C PHE A 278 13.58 19.39 3.14
N LYS A 279 14.72 19.54 2.44
CA LYS A 279 15.98 20.03 3.01
C LYS A 279 16.43 19.18 4.21
N VAL A 280 16.32 17.87 4.08
CA VAL A 280 16.76 16.87 5.07
C VAL A 280 18.09 16.28 4.62
N GLU A 281 19.09 16.36 5.49
CA GLU A 281 20.36 15.66 5.30
C GLU A 281 20.35 14.35 6.10
N CYS A 282 20.51 13.23 5.41
CA CYS A 282 20.57 11.91 6.02
C CYS A 282 21.72 11.06 5.45
N ASN A 283 22.17 10.10 6.24
CA ASN A 283 23.03 9.00 5.79
C ASN A 283 22.13 7.82 5.44
N VAL A 284 22.52 7.07 4.41
CA VAL A 284 21.85 5.84 3.99
C VAL A 284 22.81 4.70 4.17
N GLY A 285 22.38 3.60 4.76
CA GLY A 285 23.18 2.44 5.02
C GLY A 285 22.35 1.16 5.06
N ASN A 286 23.03 0.04 5.22
CA ASN A 286 22.34 -1.23 5.43
C ASN A 286 21.74 -1.28 6.84
N PRO A 287 20.58 -1.94 7.01
CA PRO A 287 20.02 -2.20 8.33
C PRO A 287 21.03 -2.94 9.22
N GLN A 288 21.02 -2.64 10.50
CA GLN A 288 21.84 -3.39 11.46
C GLN A 288 21.26 -4.79 11.62
N VAL A 289 22.14 -5.79 11.71
CA VAL A 289 21.71 -7.15 11.98
C VAL A 289 21.37 -7.26 13.47
N ALA A 290 20.14 -7.61 13.75
CA ALA A 290 19.69 -7.91 15.10
C ALA A 290 20.18 -9.30 15.51
N TYR A 291 21.27 -9.34 16.28
CA TYR A 291 21.78 -10.58 16.82
C TYR A 291 20.89 -11.08 17.96
N ARG A 292 20.76 -12.39 18.05
CA ARG A 292 20.07 -13.09 19.13
C ARG A 292 21.01 -14.13 19.73
N GLU A 293 20.87 -14.38 21.01
CA GLU A 293 21.48 -15.52 21.69
C GLU A 293 20.46 -16.65 21.79
N THR A 294 20.91 -17.88 21.85
CA THR A 294 20.07 -19.04 22.08
C THR A 294 20.83 -20.16 22.78
N ILE A 295 20.10 -21.03 23.45
CA ILE A 295 20.65 -22.25 24.03
C ILE A 295 20.60 -23.38 23.00
N ARG A 296 21.69 -24.19 22.94
CA ARG A 296 21.79 -25.32 22.00
C ARG A 296 21.61 -26.68 22.66
N LYS A 297 21.63 -26.73 23.97
CA LYS A 297 21.56 -27.98 24.75
C LYS A 297 20.59 -27.81 25.90
N ALA A 298 19.84 -28.86 26.17
CA ALA A 298 19.01 -28.91 27.35
C ALA A 298 19.86 -28.96 28.61
N VAL A 299 19.46 -28.19 29.62
CA VAL A 299 20.06 -28.21 30.96
C VAL A 299 18.94 -28.53 31.93
N MET A 300 19.04 -29.71 32.56
CA MET A 300 18.01 -30.22 33.44
C MET A 300 18.40 -30.05 34.91
N ASN A 301 17.41 -29.87 35.75
CA ASN A 301 17.54 -29.75 37.20
C ASN A 301 18.56 -28.67 37.63
N GLN A 302 18.54 -27.54 36.94
CA GLN A 302 19.33 -26.39 37.31
C GLN A 302 18.76 -25.78 38.58
N GLU A 303 19.50 -25.88 39.68
CA GLU A 303 19.12 -25.31 40.95
C GLU A 303 19.84 -23.99 41.19
N TYR A 304 19.09 -22.97 41.57
CA TYR A 304 19.66 -21.72 42.05
C TYR A 304 18.99 -21.33 43.37
N THR A 305 19.85 -20.86 44.33
CA THR A 305 19.37 -20.38 45.62
C THR A 305 19.79 -18.93 45.83
N HIS A 306 18.84 -18.02 45.82
CA HIS A 306 19.08 -16.64 46.25
C HIS A 306 18.98 -16.55 47.75
N LYS A 307 20.11 -16.21 48.39
CA LYS A 307 20.16 -16.02 49.85
C LYS A 307 21.00 -14.78 50.17
N LYS A 308 20.34 -13.79 50.80
CA LYS A 308 21.03 -12.58 51.23
C LYS A 308 20.58 -12.23 52.65
N GLN A 309 21.50 -11.98 53.53
CA GLN A 309 21.24 -11.65 54.93
C GLN A 309 22.08 -10.40 55.29
N THR A 310 21.43 -9.24 55.38
CA THR A 310 22.08 -7.95 55.71
C THR A 310 21.25 -7.28 56.77
N GLY A 311 21.50 -7.60 58.06
CA GLY A 311 21.07 -6.83 59.20
C GLY A 311 19.58 -6.40 59.32
N GLY A 312 18.65 -7.28 58.95
CA GLY A 312 17.19 -7.04 58.91
C GLY A 312 16.46 -8.29 58.47
N SER A 313 15.31 -8.16 57.78
CA SER A 313 14.64 -9.30 57.15
C SER A 313 15.55 -9.91 56.10
N GLY A 314 15.75 -11.23 56.15
CA GLY A 314 16.52 -11.98 55.17
C GLY A 314 15.84 -12.02 53.82
N GLN A 315 16.59 -12.44 52.80
CA GLN A 315 16.04 -12.75 51.45
C GLN A 315 16.35 -14.23 51.16
N PHE A 316 15.35 -15.00 50.83
CA PHE A 316 15.51 -16.42 50.51
C PHE A 316 14.57 -16.80 49.36
N ALA A 317 15.12 -17.44 48.34
CA ALA A 317 14.36 -18.09 47.29
C ALA A 317 15.22 -19.24 46.71
N LYS A 318 14.61 -20.37 46.46
CA LYS A 318 15.22 -21.50 45.80
C LYS A 318 14.31 -21.97 44.69
N VAL A 319 14.83 -22.10 43.46
CA VAL A 319 14.09 -22.53 42.29
C VAL A 319 14.86 -23.65 41.59
N LEU A 320 14.16 -24.68 41.15
CA LEU A 320 14.69 -25.77 40.35
C LEU A 320 14.01 -25.72 38.97
N MET A 321 14.81 -25.56 37.93
CA MET A 321 14.30 -25.35 36.55
C MET A 321 15.03 -26.24 35.53
N ASN A 322 14.31 -26.55 34.47
CA ASN A 322 14.86 -27.13 33.27
C ASN A 322 14.81 -26.08 32.14
N PHE A 323 15.88 -26.02 31.35
CA PHE A 323 15.95 -25.16 30.17
C PHE A 323 16.23 -26.02 28.94
N GLU A 324 15.37 -25.91 27.93
CA GLU A 324 15.47 -26.71 26.72
C GLU A 324 15.41 -25.78 25.50
N PRO A 325 16.18 -26.10 24.42
CA PRO A 325 16.05 -25.35 23.19
C PRO A 325 14.66 -25.56 22.58
N LEU A 326 14.03 -24.44 22.20
CA LEU A 326 12.76 -24.42 21.48
C LEU A 326 13.03 -24.32 19.98
N ASN A 327 12.23 -24.97 19.15
CA ASN A 327 12.36 -24.87 17.71
C ASN A 327 11.81 -23.54 17.22
N THR A 328 12.69 -22.60 16.87
CA THR A 328 12.34 -21.25 16.43
C THR A 328 11.71 -21.20 15.02
N GLU A 329 11.74 -22.31 14.26
CA GLU A 329 11.12 -22.37 12.92
C GLU A 329 9.58 -22.25 12.98
N GLU A 330 8.96 -22.50 14.12
CA GLU A 330 7.52 -22.34 14.35
C GLU A 330 7.13 -20.92 14.84
N GLY A 331 8.10 -20.00 14.97
CA GLY A 331 7.88 -18.61 15.35
C GLY A 331 7.73 -18.35 16.86
N GLU A 332 7.74 -19.39 17.69
CA GLU A 332 7.75 -19.25 19.13
C GLU A 332 9.15 -18.97 19.66
N THR A 333 9.30 -17.85 20.35
CA THR A 333 10.61 -17.41 20.88
C THR A 333 10.82 -17.82 22.33
N TYR A 334 9.74 -18.13 23.07
CA TYR A 334 9.77 -18.48 24.47
C TYR A 334 8.54 -19.31 24.86
N GLU A 335 8.75 -20.32 25.72
CA GLU A 335 7.68 -21.13 26.32
C GLU A 335 7.97 -21.32 27.81
N PHE A 336 6.97 -21.03 28.67
CA PHE A 336 7.07 -21.30 30.11
C PHE A 336 6.12 -22.42 30.53
N VAL A 337 6.66 -23.42 31.24
CA VAL A 337 5.90 -24.58 31.69
C VAL A 337 6.02 -24.72 33.21
N ASN A 338 4.87 -24.93 33.89
CA ASN A 338 4.83 -25.19 35.32
C ASN A 338 4.55 -26.67 35.58
N GLU A 339 5.55 -27.39 36.09
CA GLU A 339 5.48 -28.81 36.51
C GLU A 339 5.63 -28.99 38.02
N VAL A 340 5.51 -27.95 38.81
CA VAL A 340 5.66 -28.04 40.28
C VAL A 340 4.60 -28.97 40.86
N THR A 341 5.08 -30.04 41.49
CA THR A 341 4.23 -31.01 42.20
C THR A 341 4.60 -31.01 43.69
N GLY A 342 3.65 -30.81 44.60
CA GLY A 342 3.87 -30.98 46.03
C GLY A 342 3.81 -29.73 46.91
N GLY A 343 3.58 -28.54 46.36
CA GLY A 343 3.26 -27.33 47.12
C GLY A 343 4.44 -26.63 47.84
N HIS A 344 5.67 -26.91 47.44
CA HIS A 344 6.87 -26.24 47.97
C HIS A 344 7.00 -24.79 47.50
N ILE A 345 6.42 -24.45 46.34
CA ILE A 345 6.23 -23.09 45.85
C ILE A 345 4.73 -22.84 45.71
N THR A 346 4.23 -21.76 46.29
CA THR A 346 2.81 -21.40 46.14
C THR A 346 2.53 -20.88 44.72
N LYS A 347 1.29 -21.10 44.23
CA LYS A 347 0.88 -20.70 42.91
C LYS A 347 1.05 -19.18 42.63
N GLU A 348 1.06 -18.39 43.71
CA GLU A 348 1.24 -16.93 43.65
C GLU A 348 2.60 -16.50 43.11
N PHE A 349 3.64 -17.33 43.33
CA PHE A 349 5.01 -17.03 42.92
C PHE A 349 5.37 -17.50 41.49
N ILE A 350 4.58 -18.36 40.88
CA ILE A 350 4.85 -18.87 39.53
C ILE A 350 4.92 -17.76 38.48
N PRO A 351 4.03 -16.75 38.45
CA PRO A 351 4.15 -15.63 37.55
C PRO A 351 5.43 -14.81 37.74
N SER A 352 5.94 -14.71 38.95
CA SER A 352 7.17 -13.98 39.26
C SER A 352 8.42 -14.71 38.76
N ILE A 353 8.40 -16.05 38.72
CA ILE A 353 9.45 -16.87 38.13
C ILE A 353 9.47 -16.66 36.63
N ASP A 354 8.31 -16.72 35.97
CA ASP A 354 8.17 -16.49 34.54
C ASP A 354 8.65 -15.08 34.14
N ALA A 355 8.17 -14.04 34.83
CA ALA A 355 8.61 -12.67 34.60
C ALA A 355 10.13 -12.50 34.79
N GLY A 356 10.70 -13.17 35.79
CA GLY A 356 12.14 -13.13 36.01
C GLY A 356 12.93 -13.79 34.89
N VAL A 357 12.51 -14.93 34.35
CA VAL A 357 13.14 -15.57 33.20
C VAL A 357 13.09 -14.65 31.99
N GLN A 358 11.94 -14.01 31.71
CA GLN A 358 11.79 -13.09 30.61
C GLN A 358 12.71 -11.87 30.76
N GLU A 359 12.82 -11.29 31.98
CA GLU A 359 13.75 -10.20 32.26
C GLU A 359 15.22 -10.61 32.00
N ALA A 360 15.62 -11.84 32.38
CA ALA A 360 16.96 -12.34 32.11
C ALA A 360 17.23 -12.59 30.62
N MET A 361 16.19 -12.94 29.88
CA MET A 361 16.29 -13.13 28.42
C MET A 361 16.47 -11.83 27.65
N GLU A 362 16.15 -10.67 28.21
CA GLU A 362 16.36 -9.37 27.56
C GLU A 362 17.87 -9.09 27.28
N SER A 363 18.77 -9.67 28.09
CA SER A 363 20.20 -9.45 27.93
C SER A 363 20.97 -10.76 28.16
N GLY A 364 21.37 -11.40 27.06
CA GLY A 364 22.14 -12.65 27.08
C GLY A 364 23.56 -12.49 27.63
N VAL A 365 24.08 -13.58 28.14
CA VAL A 365 25.39 -13.60 28.85
C VAL A 365 26.60 -13.64 27.92
N LEU A 366 26.44 -13.96 26.64
CA LEU A 366 27.59 -14.09 25.71
C LEU A 366 28.02 -12.72 25.16
N ALA A 367 27.07 -11.93 24.69
CA ALA A 367 27.32 -10.65 24.04
C ALA A 367 26.30 -9.57 24.39
N GLY A 368 25.35 -9.89 25.29
CA GLY A 368 24.31 -8.95 25.72
C GLY A 368 23.13 -8.84 24.78
N PHE A 369 23.01 -9.73 23.79
CA PHE A 369 21.86 -9.74 22.89
C PHE A 369 20.67 -10.50 23.50
N PRO A 370 19.43 -10.14 23.17
CA PRO A 370 18.26 -10.87 23.66
C PRO A 370 18.32 -12.37 23.37
N VAL A 371 17.93 -13.18 24.35
CA VAL A 371 17.91 -14.64 24.23
C VAL A 371 16.56 -15.08 23.69
N VAL A 372 16.55 -15.99 22.74
CA VAL A 372 15.34 -16.54 22.11
C VAL A 372 15.43 -18.07 21.97
N GLY A 373 14.28 -18.69 21.74
CA GLY A 373 14.22 -20.14 21.51
C GLY A 373 14.46 -20.94 22.79
N VAL A 374 13.89 -20.51 23.92
CA VAL A 374 14.05 -21.13 25.21
C VAL A 374 12.71 -21.64 25.74
N LYS A 375 12.66 -22.91 26.07
CA LYS A 375 11.61 -23.48 26.91
C LYS A 375 12.12 -23.58 28.34
N ALA A 376 11.44 -22.87 29.26
CA ALA A 376 11.75 -22.86 30.68
C ALA A 376 10.67 -23.62 31.45
N THR A 377 11.06 -24.69 32.14
CA THR A 377 10.15 -25.50 32.94
C THR A 377 10.52 -25.42 34.42
N VAL A 378 9.64 -24.88 35.22
CA VAL A 378 9.83 -24.93 36.71
C VAL A 378 9.33 -26.26 37.23
N THR A 379 10.20 -26.98 37.94
CA THR A 379 9.91 -28.35 38.46
C THR A 379 9.73 -28.39 39.96
N ASP A 380 10.49 -27.61 40.75
CA ASP A 380 10.41 -27.52 42.18
C ASP A 380 11.03 -26.23 42.71
N GLY A 381 10.98 -26.01 44.02
CA GLY A 381 11.67 -24.91 44.70
C GLY A 381 11.33 -24.83 46.15
N GLN A 382 11.83 -23.81 46.84
CA GLN A 382 11.58 -23.63 48.27
C GLN A 382 11.44 -22.14 48.60
N VAL A 383 10.42 -21.82 49.35
CA VAL A 383 10.17 -20.50 49.89
C VAL A 383 10.27 -20.47 51.38
N HIS A 384 10.49 -19.33 51.97
CA HIS A 384 10.53 -19.12 53.43
C HIS A 384 9.41 -18.12 53.78
N ASP A 385 8.60 -18.47 54.80
CA ASP A 385 7.37 -17.74 55.15
C ASP A 385 7.55 -16.25 55.44
N VAL A 386 8.75 -15.82 55.81
CA VAL A 386 9.05 -14.43 56.20
C VAL A 386 10.02 -13.73 55.25
N ASP A 387 10.95 -14.50 54.63
CA ASP A 387 12.08 -13.96 53.87
C ASP A 387 11.93 -14.16 52.36
N SER A 388 10.78 -14.64 51.87
CA SER A 388 10.50 -14.78 50.43
C SER A 388 9.41 -13.80 50.00
N SER A 389 9.71 -13.06 48.91
CA SER A 389 8.76 -12.22 48.20
C SER A 389 8.82 -12.49 46.71
N GLU A 390 7.87 -11.94 45.95
CA GLU A 390 7.84 -12.03 44.49
C GLU A 390 9.17 -11.60 43.84
N MET A 391 9.80 -10.59 44.40
CA MET A 391 11.05 -10.04 43.87
C MET A 391 12.25 -11.00 44.11
N GLU A 392 12.36 -11.62 45.27
CA GLU A 392 13.43 -12.59 45.55
C GLU A 392 13.29 -13.85 44.72
N ILE A 393 12.05 -14.31 44.52
CA ILE A 393 11.75 -15.50 43.73
C ILE A 393 11.99 -15.23 42.25
N GLY A 394 11.57 -14.07 41.75
CA GLY A 394 11.88 -13.64 40.40
C GLY A 394 13.40 -13.53 40.14
N ARG A 395 14.21 -13.20 41.15
CA ARG A 395 15.68 -13.15 41.03
C ARG A 395 16.37 -14.50 41.16
N ALA A 396 15.67 -15.53 41.55
CA ALA A 396 16.25 -16.87 41.74
C ALA A 396 16.40 -17.68 40.44
N HIS A 397 16.42 -17.04 39.30
CA HIS A 397 16.62 -17.66 37.98
C HIS A 397 18.02 -17.34 37.37
N VAL A 398 18.76 -16.42 37.96
CA VAL A 398 20.07 -15.92 37.45
C VAL A 398 21.25 -16.75 37.93
#